data_f4fd38816f496bbefc35cfe4a0f082cc
#
_entry.id   f4fd38816f496bbefc35cfe4a0f082cc
#
_cell.length_a   1.000
_cell.length_b   1.000
_cell.length_c   1.000
_cell.angle_alpha   90.00
_cell.angle_beta   90.00
_cell.angle_gamma   90.00
#
_symmetry.space_group_name_H-M   'P 1'
#
loop_
_entity.id
_entity.type
_entity.pdbx_description
1 polymer ?
#
loop_
_entity_poly.entity_id
_entity_poly.type
_entity_poly.pdbx_seq_one_letter_code
_entity_poly.pdbx_strand_id
1 'polypeptide(L)'
;MSHNYLELAYAMLSDFKSGKLVSGVEMNDEQINLIRLLIQDLLPQHDFNPELAADVLLSAAHEDTRWNHAAQKTITECYSLRKSNQPEAAKNLQKDFAGRCPSAWYRQIVESV
;
A
#
# COMPACT_ATOMS: atom_id res chain seq x y z
N MET A 1 14.62 -5.70 -8.48
CA MET A 1 13.80 -5.31 -9.44
C MET A 1 12.33 -5.32 -9.08
N SER A 2 11.94 -6.00 -7.99
CA SER A 2 10.57 -5.97 -7.51
C SER A 2 10.08 -4.56 -7.13
N HIS A 3 11.00 -3.65 -6.76
CA HIS A 3 10.65 -2.28 -6.38
C HIS A 3 10.01 -1.49 -7.52
N ASN A 4 10.55 -1.60 -8.74
CA ASN A 4 10.02 -0.85 -9.89
C ASN A 4 8.61 -1.30 -10.26
N TYR A 5 8.33 -2.59 -10.17
CA TYR A 5 6.99 -3.12 -10.47
C TYR A 5 5.99 -2.71 -9.41
N LEU A 6 6.40 -2.72 -8.15
CA LEU A 6 5.52 -2.29 -7.06
C LEU A 6 5.20 -0.80 -7.15
N GLU A 7 6.18 0.04 -7.48
CA GLU A 7 5.95 1.46 -7.74
C GLU A 7 4.95 1.68 -8.87
N LEU A 8 5.09 0.93 -9.97
CA LEU A 8 4.16 1.01 -11.10
C LEU A 8 2.75 0.56 -10.69
N ALA A 9 2.67 -0.48 -9.87
CA ALA A 9 1.40 -0.98 -9.37
C ALA A 9 0.67 0.07 -8.53
N TYR A 10 1.37 0.74 -7.62
CA TYR A 10 0.78 1.80 -6.80
C TYR A 10 0.47 3.05 -7.61
N ALA A 11 1.26 3.38 -8.64
CA ALA A 11 0.95 4.46 -9.56
C ALA A 11 -0.35 4.19 -10.33
N MET A 12 -0.54 2.95 -10.79
CA MET A 12 -1.78 2.53 -11.45
C MET A 12 -2.97 2.63 -10.48
N LEU A 13 -2.79 2.22 -9.23
CA LEU A 13 -3.83 2.33 -8.22
C LEU A 13 -4.20 3.79 -7.96
N SER A 14 -3.23 4.68 -7.91
CA SER A 14 -3.45 6.12 -7.78
C SER A 14 -4.26 6.67 -8.95
N ASP A 15 -3.96 6.25 -10.18
CA ASP A 15 -4.71 6.63 -11.36
C ASP A 15 -6.16 6.15 -11.29
N PHE A 16 -6.37 4.94 -10.80
CA PHE A 16 -7.71 4.40 -10.58
C PHE A 16 -8.48 5.24 -9.55
N LYS A 17 -7.84 5.57 -8.43
CA LYS A 17 -8.47 6.36 -7.35
C LYS A 17 -8.82 7.76 -7.80
N SER A 18 -8.03 8.35 -8.71
CA SER A 18 -8.27 9.70 -9.23
C SER A 18 -9.20 9.75 -10.43
N GLY A 19 -9.70 8.59 -10.87
CA GLY A 19 -10.61 8.49 -12.01
C GLY A 19 -9.93 8.49 -13.37
N LYS A 20 -8.60 8.46 -13.42
CA LYS A 20 -7.86 8.39 -14.69
C LYS A 20 -7.91 7.02 -15.33
N LEU A 21 -8.06 5.98 -14.51
CA LEU A 21 -8.23 4.61 -14.98
C LEU A 21 -9.67 4.20 -14.68
N VAL A 22 -10.46 4.01 -15.72
CA VAL A 22 -11.90 3.73 -15.58
C VAL A 22 -12.13 2.23 -15.43
N SER A 23 -12.91 1.84 -14.42
CA SER A 23 -13.32 0.46 -14.25
C SER A 23 -14.23 0.04 -15.43
N GLY A 24 -14.08 -1.20 -15.89
CA GLY A 24 -14.86 -1.70 -17.03
C GLY A 24 -14.14 -1.57 -18.37
N VAL A 25 -13.00 -0.88 -18.42
CA VAL A 25 -12.13 -0.89 -19.58
C VAL A 25 -11.35 -2.19 -19.60
N GLU A 26 -11.23 -2.81 -20.76
CA GLU A 26 -10.45 -4.03 -20.91
C GLU A 26 -8.99 -3.78 -20.50
N MET A 27 -8.53 -4.55 -19.52
CA MET A 27 -7.17 -4.40 -19.02
C MET A 27 -6.21 -5.31 -19.78
N ASN A 28 -5.04 -4.76 -20.13
CA ASN A 28 -4.00 -5.56 -20.77
C ASN A 28 -3.27 -6.45 -19.75
N ASP A 29 -2.44 -7.37 -20.24
CA ASP A 29 -1.72 -8.31 -19.41
C ASP A 29 -0.82 -7.62 -18.38
N GLU A 30 -0.19 -6.52 -18.77
CA GLU A 30 0.66 -5.75 -17.86
C GLU A 30 -0.13 -5.19 -16.69
N GLN A 31 -1.30 -4.61 -16.96
CA GLN A 31 -2.19 -4.07 -15.91
C GLN A 31 -2.68 -5.18 -14.98
N ILE A 32 -3.03 -6.34 -15.53
CA ILE A 32 -3.45 -7.50 -14.74
C ILE A 32 -2.32 -7.96 -13.81
N ASN A 33 -1.09 -7.99 -14.31
CA ASN A 33 0.07 -8.36 -13.49
C ASN A 33 0.32 -7.35 -12.37
N LEU A 34 0.13 -6.05 -12.63
CA LEU A 34 0.26 -5.01 -11.61
C LEU A 34 -0.82 -5.16 -10.53
N ILE A 35 -2.06 -5.46 -10.92
CA ILE A 35 -3.15 -5.72 -9.98
C ILE A 35 -2.79 -6.92 -9.09
N ARG A 36 -2.23 -7.96 -9.69
CA ARG A 36 -1.79 -9.14 -8.93
C ARG A 36 -0.77 -8.79 -7.86
N LEU A 37 0.18 -7.90 -8.19
CA LEU A 37 1.15 -7.41 -7.22
C LEU A 37 0.50 -6.63 -6.08
N LEU A 38 -0.49 -5.78 -6.40
CA LEU A 38 -1.24 -5.03 -5.39
C LEU A 38 -1.95 -5.97 -4.42
N ILE A 39 -2.56 -7.03 -4.94
CA ILE A 39 -3.26 -8.01 -4.11
C ILE A 39 -2.28 -8.73 -3.19
N GLN A 40 -1.13 -9.14 -3.70
CA GLN A 40 -0.11 -9.79 -2.89
C GLN A 40 0.38 -8.88 -1.76
N ASP A 41 0.45 -7.58 -2.01
CA ASP A 41 0.96 -6.62 -1.04
C ASP A 41 -0.11 -6.17 -0.03
N LEU A 42 -1.32 -5.83 -0.50
CA LEU A 42 -2.38 -5.25 0.33
C LEU A 42 -3.40 -6.27 0.83
N LEU A 43 -3.65 -7.32 0.07
CA LEU A 43 -4.67 -8.32 0.33
C LEU A 43 -4.11 -9.73 0.16
N PRO A 44 -3.07 -10.11 0.93
CA PRO A 44 -2.32 -11.35 0.68
C PRO A 44 -3.15 -12.63 0.82
N GLN A 45 -4.33 -12.54 1.42
CA GLN A 45 -5.23 -13.70 1.59
C GLN A 45 -6.34 -13.74 0.55
N HIS A 46 -6.36 -12.78 -0.38
CA HIS A 46 -7.33 -12.75 -1.47
C HIS A 46 -6.85 -13.56 -2.66
N ASP A 47 -7.71 -14.40 -3.20
CA ASP A 47 -7.46 -15.05 -4.47
C ASP A 47 -7.74 -14.06 -5.60
N PHE A 48 -6.85 -14.06 -6.60
CA PHE A 48 -7.02 -13.16 -7.74
C PHE A 48 -7.76 -13.85 -8.87
N ASN A 49 -8.86 -13.23 -9.29
CA ASN A 49 -9.60 -13.63 -10.49
C ASN A 49 -9.59 -12.47 -11.47
N PRO A 50 -8.95 -12.62 -12.66
CA PRO A 50 -8.87 -11.53 -13.64
C PRO A 50 -10.23 -11.02 -14.11
N GLU A 51 -11.28 -11.86 -14.08
CA GLU A 51 -12.64 -11.45 -14.46
C GLU A 51 -13.25 -10.46 -13.47
N LEU A 52 -12.73 -10.45 -12.21
CA LEU A 52 -13.18 -9.55 -11.16
C LEU A 52 -12.15 -8.44 -10.87
N ALA A 53 -11.30 -8.14 -11.85
CA ALA A 53 -10.19 -7.20 -11.65
C ALA A 53 -10.67 -5.82 -11.17
N ALA A 54 -11.79 -5.32 -11.67
CA ALA A 54 -12.33 -4.03 -11.25
C ALA A 54 -12.75 -4.04 -9.78
N ASP A 55 -13.44 -5.10 -9.34
CA ASP A 55 -13.88 -5.23 -7.94
C ASP A 55 -12.69 -5.37 -6.99
N VAL A 56 -11.69 -6.14 -7.41
CA VAL A 56 -10.46 -6.34 -6.64
C VAL A 56 -9.69 -5.04 -6.54
N LEU A 57 -9.62 -4.27 -7.62
CA LEU A 57 -8.94 -2.99 -7.63
C LEU A 57 -9.61 -2.00 -6.68
N LEU A 58 -10.94 -2.03 -6.58
CA LEU A 58 -11.67 -1.21 -5.63
C LEU A 58 -11.34 -1.61 -4.19
N SER A 59 -11.29 -2.91 -3.90
CA SER A 59 -10.90 -3.41 -2.58
C SER A 59 -9.46 -3.01 -2.23
N ALA A 60 -8.55 -3.11 -3.20
CA ALA A 60 -7.17 -2.67 -3.02
C ALA A 60 -7.09 -1.16 -2.74
N ALA A 61 -7.92 -0.36 -3.41
CA ALA A 61 -7.97 1.08 -3.18
C ALA A 61 -8.41 1.41 -1.75
N HIS A 62 -9.38 0.69 -1.21
CA HIS A 62 -9.80 0.86 0.18
C HIS A 62 -8.69 0.51 1.16
N GLU A 63 -8.01 -0.60 0.95
CA GLU A 63 -6.90 -1.01 1.82
C GLU A 63 -5.71 -0.05 1.71
N ASP A 64 -5.44 0.44 0.50
CA ASP A 64 -4.39 1.43 0.28
C ASP A 64 -4.67 2.70 1.09
N THR A 65 -5.89 3.22 1.04
CA THR A 65 -6.28 4.40 1.79
C THR A 65 -6.14 4.16 3.30
N ARG A 66 -6.58 3.02 3.77
CA ARG A 66 -6.49 2.65 5.19
C ARG A 66 -5.03 2.63 5.67
N TRP A 67 -4.15 1.95 4.93
CA TRP A 67 -2.75 1.84 5.34
C TRP A 67 -1.97 3.13 5.13
N ASN A 68 -2.34 3.93 4.13
CA ASN A 68 -1.76 5.25 3.97
C ASN A 68 -2.05 6.14 5.18
N HIS A 69 -3.29 6.17 5.65
CA HIS A 69 -3.66 6.91 6.87
C HIS A 69 -2.89 6.40 8.09
N ALA A 70 -2.83 5.09 8.27
CA ALA A 70 -2.11 4.49 9.39
C ALA A 70 -0.61 4.80 9.35
N ALA A 71 -0.01 4.76 8.16
CA ALA A 71 1.41 5.07 7.97
C ALA A 71 1.67 6.54 8.30
N GLN A 72 0.86 7.47 7.78
CA GLN A 72 1.03 8.91 8.04
C GLN A 72 0.88 9.23 9.53
N LYS A 73 -0.08 8.62 10.20
CA LYS A 73 -0.24 8.78 11.64
C LYS A 73 0.99 8.30 12.40
N THR A 74 1.49 7.13 12.06
CA THR A 74 2.68 6.56 12.69
C THR A 74 3.90 7.45 12.47
N ILE A 75 4.10 7.96 11.25
CA ILE A 75 5.22 8.85 10.92
C ILE A 75 5.15 10.12 11.75
N THR A 76 3.97 10.73 11.86
CA THR A 76 3.77 11.95 12.63
C THR A 76 4.09 11.72 14.11
N GLU A 77 3.63 10.60 14.67
CA GLU A 77 3.92 10.25 16.07
C GLU A 77 5.42 9.98 16.29
N CYS A 78 6.09 9.35 15.33
CA CYS A 78 7.54 9.12 15.40
C CYS A 78 8.32 10.43 15.43
N TYR A 79 7.97 11.38 14.59
CA TYR A 79 8.60 12.69 14.60
C TYR A 79 8.38 13.42 15.93
N SER A 80 7.17 13.36 16.46
CA SER A 80 6.83 13.97 17.73
C SER A 80 7.63 13.37 18.88
N LEU A 81 7.75 12.03 18.91
CA LEU A 81 8.53 11.33 19.93
C LEU A 81 10.02 11.66 19.86
N ARG A 82 10.58 11.76 18.65
CA ARG A 82 11.98 12.13 18.48
C ARG A 82 12.24 13.56 18.93
N LYS A 83 11.31 14.47 18.63
CA LYS A 83 11.41 15.86 19.13
C LYS A 83 11.34 15.93 20.64
N SER A 84 10.60 15.02 21.27
CA SER A 84 10.49 14.93 22.73
C SER A 84 11.62 14.11 23.37
N ASN A 85 12.65 13.78 22.61
CA ASN A 85 13.82 13.02 23.04
C ASN A 85 13.46 11.60 23.48
N GLN A 86 12.54 10.95 22.75
CA GLN A 86 12.09 9.58 23.00
C GLN A 86 12.31 8.68 21.77
N PRO A 87 13.58 8.47 21.34
CA PRO A 87 13.85 7.71 20.12
C PRO A 87 13.48 6.23 20.23
N GLU A 88 13.55 5.65 21.41
CA GLU A 88 13.18 4.24 21.60
C GLU A 88 11.68 4.03 21.43
N ALA A 89 10.86 4.96 21.91
CA ALA A 89 9.42 4.91 21.72
C ALA A 89 9.07 5.02 20.24
N ALA A 90 9.78 5.86 19.49
CA ALA A 90 9.59 5.98 18.03
C ALA A 90 9.94 4.67 17.31
N LYS A 91 11.04 4.02 17.67
CA LYS A 91 11.43 2.72 17.11
C LYS A 91 10.37 1.65 17.40
N ASN A 92 9.81 1.66 18.60
CA ASN A 92 8.78 0.71 18.98
C ASN A 92 7.51 0.89 18.15
N LEU A 93 7.13 2.13 17.84
CA LEU A 93 6.00 2.41 16.94
C LEU A 93 6.24 1.89 15.54
N GLN A 94 7.46 2.07 15.02
CA GLN A 94 7.83 1.55 13.70
C GLN A 94 7.75 0.02 13.67
N LYS A 95 8.24 -0.65 14.69
CA LYS A 95 8.18 -2.11 14.80
C LYS A 95 6.75 -2.62 14.92
N ASP A 96 5.93 -1.94 15.71
CA ASP A 96 4.54 -2.30 15.87
C ASP A 96 3.78 -2.17 14.54
N PHE A 97 4.00 -1.09 13.81
CA PHE A 97 3.40 -0.91 12.48
C PHE A 97 3.84 -2.04 11.54
N ALA A 98 5.14 -2.34 11.49
CA ALA A 98 5.66 -3.39 10.63
C ALA A 98 5.07 -4.76 10.95
N GLY A 99 4.77 -5.03 12.23
CA GLY A 99 4.15 -6.28 12.65
C GLY A 99 2.68 -6.41 12.29
N ARG A 100 1.98 -5.28 12.09
CA ARG A 100 0.55 -5.27 11.77
C ARG A 100 0.27 -5.12 10.28
N CYS A 101 1.12 -4.41 9.56
CA CYS A 101 0.88 -4.05 8.16
C CYS A 101 1.34 -5.16 7.21
N PRO A 102 0.45 -5.71 6.36
CA PRO A 102 0.85 -6.71 5.37
C PRO A 102 1.61 -6.13 4.19
N SER A 103 1.51 -4.81 3.96
CA SER A 103 2.07 -4.15 2.79
C SER A 103 3.55 -3.86 2.95
N ALA A 104 4.39 -4.48 2.12
CA ALA A 104 5.82 -4.17 2.07
C ALA A 104 6.05 -2.71 1.66
N TRP A 105 5.20 -2.17 0.79
CA TRP A 105 5.26 -0.78 0.35
C TRP A 105 5.16 0.18 1.55
N TYR A 106 4.12 0.02 2.37
CA TYR A 106 3.89 0.90 3.52
C TYR A 106 4.87 0.64 4.66
N ARG A 107 5.29 -0.62 4.88
CA ARG A 107 6.32 -0.91 5.88
C ARG A 107 7.63 -0.18 5.57
N GLN A 108 8.05 -0.17 4.30
CA GLN A 108 9.27 0.54 3.90
C GLN A 108 9.15 2.05 4.13
N ILE A 109 7.99 2.62 3.84
CA ILE A 109 7.75 4.05 4.05
C ILE A 109 7.91 4.41 5.53
N VAL A 110 7.33 3.63 6.43
CA VAL A 110 7.43 3.87 7.87
C VAL A 110 8.84 3.60 8.40
N GLU A 111 9.50 2.55 7.91
CA GLU A 111 10.87 2.23 8.33
C GLU A 111 11.89 3.28 7.92
N SER A 112 11.62 4.04 6.86
CA SER A 112 12.55 5.03 6.33
C SER A 112 12.55 6.35 7.11
N VAL A 113 11.72 6.48 8.10
CA VAL A 113 11.55 7.74 8.86
C VAL A 113 12.54 7.90 10.01
#